data_350c34b1adb8cd11fce02502f435d3e6
#
_entry.id   350c34b1adb8cd11fce02502f435d3e6
#
_cell.length_a   1.000
_cell.length_b   1.000
_cell.length_c   1.000
_cell.angle_alpha   90.00
_cell.angle_beta   90.00
_cell.angle_gamma   90.00
#
_symmetry.space_group_name_H-M   'P 1'
#
loop_
_entity.id
_entity.type
_entity.pdbx_description
1 polymer ?
#
loop_
_entity_poly.entity_id
_entity_poly.type
_entity_poly.pdbx_seq_one_letter_code
_entity_poly.pdbx_strand_id
1 'polypeptide(L)'
;MRPHCLPVFLFCMSLYTATVYSQIPFYTDDADTTPKRQFHLEMYNEHDVLQKSAYPVKRQNTLVFTLNYGLTKNLELGVNAPFITLINSRIVESGAVGGQGDMQFGMKYKLRAERDGSKLPAFAIVFYAEAPTGSTRKELGSGLTDYWLYGIAQKSLTKRTTARVNGGVLFSGNSSTGLIGIRTERGHVYTGNASLVRSFSNKLNLGAEVFGAVTSNFILDRGQLTGQIGAQYALTNKVTLTFGVLGGRFNASPRAGVHLGFSYN
;
A
#
# COMPACT_ATOMS: atom_id res chain seq x y z
N MET A 1 -67.58 -21.62 7.01
CA MET A 1 -66.40 -21.23 6.17
C MET A 1 -65.61 -20.18 6.88
N ARG A 2 -64.43 -20.52 7.40
CA ARG A 2 -63.51 -19.56 8.04
C ARG A 2 -62.38 -19.33 7.09
N PRO A 3 -61.96 -18.08 6.81
CA PRO A 3 -60.78 -17.83 5.97
C PRO A 3 -59.51 -18.01 6.80
N HIS A 4 -58.57 -18.79 6.29
CA HIS A 4 -57.22 -18.95 6.82
C HIS A 4 -56.37 -17.74 6.39
N CYS A 5 -55.99 -16.90 7.37
CA CYS A 5 -54.96 -15.90 7.18
C CYS A 5 -53.60 -16.59 7.17
N LEU A 6 -52.90 -16.53 6.02
CA LEU A 6 -51.49 -16.87 5.90
C LEU A 6 -50.67 -15.70 6.49
N PRO A 7 -49.72 -15.92 7.41
CA PRO A 7 -48.78 -14.86 7.78
C PRO A 7 -47.72 -14.75 6.69
N VAL A 8 -47.67 -13.58 6.08
CA VAL A 8 -46.57 -13.17 5.22
C VAL A 8 -45.36 -12.90 6.12
N PHE A 9 -44.40 -13.82 6.10
CA PHE A 9 -43.08 -13.62 6.72
C PHE A 9 -42.28 -12.65 5.85
N LEU A 10 -42.26 -11.37 6.24
CA LEU A 10 -41.34 -10.40 5.67
C LEU A 10 -39.92 -10.75 6.15
N PHE A 11 -39.16 -11.41 5.30
CA PHE A 11 -37.75 -11.67 5.51
C PHE A 11 -37.02 -10.34 5.27
N CYS A 12 -36.78 -9.56 6.33
CA CYS A 12 -35.87 -8.44 6.32
C CYS A 12 -34.46 -8.99 6.06
N MET A 13 -34.05 -9.06 4.80
CA MET A 13 -32.65 -9.17 4.44
C MET A 13 -31.94 -7.89 4.89
N SER A 14 -31.36 -7.91 6.08
CA SER A 14 -30.36 -6.94 6.48
C SER A 14 -29.20 -7.02 5.49
N LEU A 15 -29.14 -6.05 4.61
CA LEU A 15 -27.98 -5.82 3.73
C LEU A 15 -26.80 -5.46 4.63
N TYR A 16 -26.05 -6.45 5.06
CA TYR A 16 -24.71 -6.23 5.58
C TYR A 16 -23.88 -5.69 4.41
N THR A 17 -23.65 -4.41 4.42
CA THR A 17 -22.61 -3.80 3.58
C THR A 17 -21.29 -4.30 4.10
N ALA A 18 -20.76 -5.35 3.46
CA ALA A 18 -19.39 -5.77 3.68
C ALA A 18 -18.49 -4.59 3.27
N THR A 19 -17.85 -3.97 4.23
CA THR A 19 -16.77 -3.01 3.97
C THR A 19 -15.64 -3.79 3.37
N VAL A 20 -15.34 -3.54 2.11
CA VAL A 20 -14.20 -4.14 1.42
C VAL A 20 -12.95 -3.42 1.91
N TYR A 21 -12.13 -4.11 2.69
CA TYR A 21 -10.84 -3.63 3.17
C TYR A 21 -9.80 -3.97 2.11
N SER A 22 -9.50 -3.08 1.19
CA SER A 22 -8.35 -3.15 0.31
C SER A 22 -7.62 -1.82 0.37
N GLN A 23 -6.29 -1.84 0.58
CA GLN A 23 -5.46 -0.66 0.54
C GLN A 23 -5.01 -0.37 -0.88
N ILE A 24 -4.62 -1.41 -1.61
CA ILE A 24 -4.18 -1.26 -3.00
C ILE A 24 -5.32 -0.68 -3.88
N PRO A 25 -5.00 0.16 -4.87
CA PRO A 25 -3.67 0.43 -5.38
C PRO A 25 -2.92 1.54 -4.61
N PHE A 26 -3.48 2.12 -3.55
CA PHE A 26 -2.90 3.27 -2.86
C PHE A 26 -1.82 2.86 -1.86
N TYR A 27 -0.72 3.61 -1.84
CA TYR A 27 0.36 3.50 -0.85
C TYR A 27 0.03 4.19 0.47
N THR A 28 -0.94 5.14 0.43
CA THR A 28 -1.43 5.76 1.65
C THR A 28 -2.29 4.75 2.40
N ASP A 29 -1.74 4.23 3.48
CA ASP A 29 -2.36 3.22 4.33
C ASP A 29 -3.59 3.77 5.06
N ASP A 30 -4.51 2.92 5.45
CA ASP A 30 -5.69 3.26 6.23
C ASP A 30 -5.49 2.99 7.73
N ALA A 31 -6.34 3.60 8.56
CA ALA A 31 -6.28 3.43 10.01
C ALA A 31 -7.03 2.18 10.49
N ASP A 32 -7.60 1.39 9.60
CA ASP A 32 -8.32 0.17 9.97
C ASP A 32 -7.37 -1.04 10.05
N THR A 33 -7.77 -2.06 10.79
CA THR A 33 -7.04 -3.31 10.95
C THR A 33 -7.89 -4.46 10.46
N THR A 34 -7.26 -5.48 9.91
CA THR A 34 -7.93 -6.75 9.57
C THR A 34 -8.76 -7.23 10.76
N PRO A 35 -10.01 -7.68 10.55
CA PRO A 35 -10.87 -8.15 11.63
C PRO A 35 -10.22 -9.29 12.42
N LYS A 36 -10.49 -9.32 13.72
CA LYS A 36 -9.89 -10.31 14.63
C LYS A 36 -10.06 -11.73 14.13
N ARG A 37 -8.96 -12.50 14.08
CA ARG A 37 -8.87 -13.91 13.62
C ARG A 37 -9.22 -14.09 12.14
N GLN A 38 -9.13 -13.05 11.33
CA GLN A 38 -9.26 -13.13 9.89
C GLN A 38 -7.93 -12.84 9.21
N PHE A 39 -7.80 -13.34 7.99
CA PHE A 39 -6.71 -13.03 7.09
C PHE A 39 -7.19 -12.06 6.02
N HIS A 40 -6.29 -11.21 5.58
CA HIS A 40 -6.44 -10.36 4.42
C HIS A 40 -5.24 -10.58 3.50
N LEU A 41 -5.48 -10.93 2.25
CA LEU A 41 -4.47 -11.16 1.24
C LEU A 41 -4.55 -10.07 0.18
N GLU A 42 -3.41 -9.48 -0.17
CA GLU A 42 -3.28 -8.63 -1.35
C GLU A 42 -2.18 -9.16 -2.26
N MET A 43 -2.39 -9.06 -3.55
CA MET A 43 -1.38 -9.30 -4.56
C MET A 43 -1.45 -8.20 -5.60
N TYR A 44 -0.32 -7.58 -5.89
CA TYR A 44 -0.27 -6.60 -6.95
C TYR A 44 1.02 -6.69 -7.76
N ASN A 45 0.93 -6.27 -8.99
CA ASN A 45 2.04 -6.09 -9.90
C ASN A 45 2.13 -4.62 -10.29
N GLU A 46 3.31 -4.04 -10.11
CA GLU A 46 3.62 -2.70 -10.55
C GLU A 46 4.73 -2.74 -11.61
N HIS A 47 4.48 -2.05 -12.71
CA HIS A 47 5.44 -1.93 -13.80
C HIS A 47 5.82 -0.48 -13.99
N ASP A 48 7.10 -0.18 -13.76
CA ASP A 48 7.64 1.16 -13.73
C ASP A 48 8.62 1.44 -14.87
N VAL A 49 8.47 2.62 -15.45
CA VAL A 49 9.49 3.25 -16.27
C VAL A 49 10.30 4.18 -15.37
N LEU A 50 11.59 3.89 -15.21
CA LEU A 50 12.45 4.57 -14.25
C LEU A 50 12.97 5.92 -14.76
N GLN A 51 13.47 6.76 -13.84
CA GLN A 51 14.16 7.99 -14.16
C GLN A 51 15.47 7.72 -14.91
N LYS A 52 15.94 8.69 -15.70
CA LYS A 52 17.19 8.56 -16.43
C LYS A 52 18.41 8.37 -15.50
N SER A 53 18.33 8.86 -14.27
CA SER A 53 19.36 8.68 -13.24
C SER A 53 19.53 7.22 -12.79
N ALA A 54 18.53 6.36 -13.04
CA ALA A 54 18.61 4.93 -12.74
C ALA A 54 19.30 4.11 -13.84
N TYR A 55 19.65 4.73 -14.99
CA TYR A 55 20.30 4.01 -16.10
C TYR A 55 21.58 3.30 -15.66
N PRO A 56 21.85 2.11 -16.20
CA PRO A 56 21.22 1.46 -17.36
C PRO A 56 19.85 0.81 -17.09
N VAL A 57 19.39 0.63 -15.83
CA VAL A 57 18.06 0.09 -15.53
C VAL A 57 16.99 1.05 -16.03
N LYS A 58 16.18 0.61 -16.96
CA LYS A 58 15.14 1.45 -17.61
C LYS A 58 13.74 1.17 -17.07
N ARG A 59 13.50 -0.06 -16.63
CA ARG A 59 12.19 -0.51 -16.15
C ARG A 59 12.38 -1.44 -14.97
N GLN A 60 11.43 -1.38 -14.06
CA GLN A 60 11.30 -2.31 -12.94
C GLN A 60 9.90 -2.91 -12.98
N ASN A 61 9.80 -4.20 -12.72
CA ASN A 61 8.54 -4.86 -12.44
C ASN A 61 8.59 -5.41 -11.03
N THR A 62 7.61 -5.08 -10.21
CA THR A 62 7.53 -5.52 -8.82
C THR A 62 6.21 -6.25 -8.61
N LEU A 63 6.28 -7.53 -8.30
CA LEU A 63 5.14 -8.33 -7.86
C LEU A 63 5.21 -8.44 -6.34
N VAL A 64 4.18 -8.02 -5.62
CA VAL A 64 4.14 -8.07 -4.15
C VAL A 64 2.99 -8.95 -3.69
N PHE A 65 3.29 -9.80 -2.71
CA PHE A 65 2.31 -10.55 -1.94
C PHE A 65 2.28 -9.99 -0.52
N THR A 66 1.11 -9.58 -0.06
CA THR A 66 0.86 -9.09 1.29
C THR A 66 -0.11 -10.02 1.98
N LEU A 67 0.25 -10.49 3.17
CA LEU A 67 -0.63 -11.26 4.05
C LEU A 67 -0.74 -10.55 5.39
N ASN A 68 -1.95 -10.14 5.74
CA ASN A 68 -2.25 -9.53 7.02
C ASN A 68 -3.14 -10.47 7.85
N TYR A 69 -2.96 -10.43 9.18
CA TYR A 69 -3.73 -11.20 10.14
C TYR A 69 -4.18 -10.33 11.32
N GLY A 70 -5.48 -10.26 11.55
CA GLY A 70 -6.06 -9.57 12.69
C GLY A 70 -5.86 -10.35 14.00
N LEU A 71 -4.82 -10.02 14.76
CA LEU A 71 -4.54 -10.68 16.03
C LEU A 71 -5.57 -10.29 17.10
N THR A 72 -5.88 -9.01 17.18
CA THR A 72 -6.93 -8.45 18.03
C THR A 72 -7.84 -7.51 17.24
N LYS A 73 -8.78 -6.84 17.90
CA LYS A 73 -9.60 -5.79 17.25
C LYS A 73 -8.79 -4.57 16.83
N ASN A 74 -7.62 -4.37 17.45
CA ASN A 74 -6.80 -3.18 17.26
C ASN A 74 -5.38 -3.51 16.78
N LEU A 75 -4.98 -4.77 16.71
CA LEU A 75 -3.64 -5.19 16.32
C LEU A 75 -3.71 -6.14 15.14
N GLU A 76 -3.02 -5.76 14.09
CA GLU A 76 -2.79 -6.53 12.87
C GLU A 76 -1.31 -6.84 12.74
N LEU A 77 -0.99 -8.04 12.27
CA LEU A 77 0.35 -8.45 11.88
C LEU A 77 0.37 -8.62 10.36
N GLY A 78 1.46 -8.23 9.73
CA GLY A 78 1.59 -8.25 8.27
C GLY A 78 2.93 -8.77 7.79
N VAL A 79 2.93 -9.36 6.60
CA VAL A 79 4.12 -9.77 5.86
C VAL A 79 3.97 -9.33 4.42
N ASN A 80 5.01 -8.66 3.87
CA ASN A 80 5.11 -8.31 2.47
C ASN A 80 6.29 -9.05 1.84
N ALA A 81 6.04 -9.72 0.73
CA ALA A 81 7.05 -10.47 -0.02
C ALA A 81 7.13 -9.94 -1.46
N PRO A 82 8.09 -9.05 -1.78
CA PRO A 82 8.27 -8.52 -3.12
C PRO A 82 9.13 -9.45 -3.98
N PHE A 83 8.76 -9.56 -5.26
CA PHE A 83 9.56 -10.15 -6.32
C PHE A 83 9.84 -9.08 -7.36
N ILE A 84 11.11 -8.77 -7.57
CA ILE A 84 11.57 -7.65 -8.38
C ILE A 84 12.22 -8.18 -9.66
N THR A 85 11.92 -7.56 -10.79
CA THR A 85 12.61 -7.77 -12.06
C THR A 85 13.11 -6.43 -12.61
N LEU A 86 14.42 -6.30 -12.77
CA LEU A 86 15.09 -5.13 -13.33
C LEU A 86 15.42 -5.40 -14.80
N ILE A 87 14.96 -4.54 -15.69
CA ILE A 87 15.19 -4.66 -17.14
C ILE A 87 16.33 -3.71 -17.53
N ASN A 88 17.33 -4.23 -18.22
CA ASN A 88 18.62 -3.61 -18.51
C ASN A 88 19.39 -3.26 -17.22
N SER A 89 19.52 -4.26 -16.34
CA SER A 89 20.35 -4.16 -15.12
C SER A 89 21.82 -3.90 -15.44
N ARG A 90 22.52 -3.25 -14.50
CA ARG A 90 23.98 -3.06 -14.57
C ARG A 90 24.78 -4.36 -14.55
N ILE A 91 24.17 -5.42 -14.06
CA ILE A 91 24.82 -6.74 -13.90
C ILE A 91 24.79 -7.54 -15.21
N VAL A 92 23.81 -7.27 -16.08
CA VAL A 92 23.63 -7.95 -17.36
C VAL A 92 23.55 -6.90 -18.45
N GLU A 93 24.52 -6.86 -19.35
CA GLU A 93 24.60 -5.83 -20.42
C GLU A 93 23.35 -5.77 -21.30
N SER A 94 22.65 -6.87 -21.45
CA SER A 94 21.34 -6.92 -22.10
C SER A 94 20.48 -8.00 -21.44
N GLY A 95 19.25 -7.63 -21.06
CA GLY A 95 18.31 -8.59 -20.50
C GLY A 95 17.67 -8.12 -19.18
N ALA A 96 17.18 -9.08 -18.41
CA ALA A 96 16.50 -8.86 -17.16
C ALA A 96 17.17 -9.66 -16.03
N VAL A 97 17.18 -9.07 -14.84
CA VAL A 97 17.58 -9.73 -13.58
C VAL A 97 16.38 -9.75 -12.67
N GLY A 98 16.03 -10.91 -12.14
CA GLY A 98 14.88 -11.03 -11.25
C GLY A 98 15.13 -11.94 -10.06
N GLY A 99 14.28 -11.80 -9.06
CA GLY A 99 14.25 -12.61 -7.85
C GLY A 99 13.48 -11.94 -6.72
N GLN A 100 13.57 -12.56 -5.55
CA GLN A 100 12.99 -12.04 -4.34
C GLN A 100 13.72 -10.75 -3.91
N GLY A 101 12.95 -9.74 -3.50
CA GLY A 101 13.44 -8.54 -2.84
C GLY A 101 13.52 -8.70 -1.31
N ASP A 102 13.68 -7.60 -0.60
CA ASP A 102 13.70 -7.59 0.86
C ASP A 102 12.29 -7.77 1.40
N MET A 103 12.09 -8.77 2.28
CA MET A 103 10.79 -9.05 2.91
C MET A 103 10.54 -8.10 4.08
N GLN A 104 9.29 -7.68 4.24
CA GLN A 104 8.87 -6.82 5.33
C GLN A 104 7.95 -7.58 6.28
N PHE A 105 8.19 -7.41 7.58
CA PHE A 105 7.38 -7.93 8.67
C PHE A 105 6.89 -6.77 9.51
N GLY A 106 5.59 -6.68 9.72
CA GLY A 106 5.03 -5.50 10.33
C GLY A 106 3.90 -5.74 11.29
N MET A 107 3.59 -4.67 12.00
CA MET A 107 2.41 -4.58 12.84
C MET A 107 1.75 -3.22 12.66
N LYS A 108 0.41 -3.21 12.66
CA LYS A 108 -0.42 -2.01 12.70
C LYS A 108 -1.25 -2.03 13.97
N TYR A 109 -1.18 -0.95 14.75
CA TYR A 109 -1.99 -0.79 15.95
C TYR A 109 -2.95 0.38 15.81
N LYS A 110 -4.25 0.09 15.82
CA LYS A 110 -5.33 1.07 15.81
C LYS A 110 -5.45 1.73 17.17
N LEU A 111 -5.00 2.97 17.26
CA LEU A 111 -5.07 3.78 18.49
C LEU A 111 -6.51 4.25 18.74
N ARG A 112 -7.22 4.59 17.67
CA ARG A 112 -8.56 5.15 17.72
C ARG A 112 -9.33 4.85 16.44
N ALA A 113 -10.55 4.37 16.57
CA ALA A 113 -11.52 4.34 15.46
C ALA A 113 -12.22 5.69 15.31
N GLU A 114 -12.59 6.05 14.08
CA GLU A 114 -13.48 7.16 13.83
C GLU A 114 -14.88 6.84 14.41
N ARG A 115 -15.53 7.84 15.01
CA ARG A 115 -16.90 7.73 15.52
C ARG A 115 -17.81 8.62 14.69
N ASP A 116 -19.02 8.16 14.43
CA ASP A 116 -20.02 8.96 13.73
C ASP A 116 -20.24 10.31 14.42
N GLY A 117 -20.27 11.38 13.61
CA GLY A 117 -20.40 12.75 14.09
C GLY A 117 -19.16 13.32 14.78
N SER A 118 -18.10 12.56 14.99
CA SER A 118 -16.87 13.06 15.60
C SER A 118 -16.07 13.91 14.62
N LYS A 119 -15.53 15.04 15.09
CA LYS A 119 -14.56 15.84 14.33
C LYS A 119 -13.17 15.20 14.28
N LEU A 120 -12.86 14.31 15.22
CA LEU A 120 -11.55 13.66 15.32
C LEU A 120 -11.45 12.49 14.35
N PRO A 121 -10.32 12.34 13.62
CA PRO A 121 -10.08 11.24 12.72
C PRO A 121 -9.83 9.91 13.46
N ALA A 122 -9.83 8.79 12.73
CA ALA A 122 -9.21 7.56 13.17
C ALA A 122 -7.69 7.73 13.16
N PHE A 123 -7.00 7.02 14.07
CA PHE A 123 -5.54 7.02 14.18
C PHE A 123 -5.01 5.59 14.31
N ALA A 124 -3.93 5.32 13.62
CA ALA A 124 -3.14 4.10 13.78
C ALA A 124 -1.64 4.43 13.75
N ILE A 125 -0.84 3.51 14.26
CA ILE A 125 0.61 3.52 14.18
C ILE A 125 1.06 2.21 13.56
N VAL A 126 2.08 2.29 12.71
CA VAL A 126 2.61 1.14 11.97
C VAL A 126 4.10 1.06 12.16
N PHE A 127 4.57 -0.16 12.37
CA PHE A 127 5.98 -0.51 12.40
C PHE A 127 6.23 -1.66 11.43
N TYR A 128 7.27 -1.52 10.60
CA TYR A 128 7.81 -2.60 9.77
C TYR A 128 9.31 -2.78 10.02
N ALA A 129 9.74 -4.03 10.04
CA ALA A 129 11.13 -4.41 9.88
C ALA A 129 11.29 -5.08 8.51
N GLU A 130 12.17 -4.54 7.68
CA GLU A 130 12.53 -5.10 6.39
C GLU A 130 13.80 -5.91 6.55
N ALA A 131 13.71 -7.22 6.28
CA ALA A 131 14.82 -8.14 6.36
C ALA A 131 15.60 -8.19 5.04
N PRO A 132 16.95 -8.25 5.05
CA PRO A 132 17.78 -8.26 3.84
C PRO A 132 17.76 -9.63 3.16
N THR A 133 16.60 -10.04 2.65
CA THR A 133 16.40 -11.33 1.97
C THR A 133 16.69 -11.26 0.48
N GLY A 134 16.71 -10.08 -0.09
CA GLY A 134 17.02 -9.83 -1.49
C GLY A 134 18.52 -9.94 -1.78
N SER A 135 18.85 -10.30 -3.01
CA SER A 135 20.24 -10.42 -3.44
C SER A 135 20.87 -9.05 -3.74
N THR A 136 21.82 -8.60 -2.93
CA THR A 136 22.59 -7.37 -3.20
C THR A 136 23.42 -7.47 -4.48
N ARG A 137 23.93 -8.66 -4.81
CA ARG A 137 24.67 -8.89 -6.08
C ARG A 137 23.81 -8.67 -7.32
N LYS A 138 22.50 -8.91 -7.19
CA LYS A 138 21.52 -8.71 -8.28
C LYS A 138 20.79 -7.37 -8.18
N GLU A 139 21.19 -6.51 -7.26
CA GLU A 139 20.50 -5.22 -6.97
C GLU A 139 19.02 -5.39 -6.61
N LEU A 140 18.64 -6.51 -5.94
CA LEU A 140 17.27 -6.82 -5.55
C LEU A 140 16.99 -6.61 -4.06
N GLY A 141 18.00 -6.24 -3.27
CA GLY A 141 17.89 -5.95 -1.84
C GLY A 141 18.99 -5.04 -1.36
N SER A 142 18.78 -4.37 -0.24
CA SER A 142 19.72 -3.41 0.35
C SER A 142 20.91 -4.08 1.05
N GLY A 143 20.74 -5.33 1.50
CA GLY A 143 21.69 -6.03 2.35
C GLY A 143 21.69 -5.54 3.79
N LEU A 144 20.78 -4.63 4.16
CA LEU A 144 20.63 -4.04 5.49
C LEU A 144 19.21 -4.26 5.98
N THR A 145 19.07 -4.40 7.31
CA THR A 145 17.75 -4.38 7.95
C THR A 145 17.29 -2.93 8.07
N ASP A 146 16.10 -2.65 7.58
CA ASP A 146 15.46 -1.35 7.58
C ASP A 146 14.25 -1.36 8.52
N TYR A 147 13.99 -0.22 9.19
CA TYR A 147 12.88 -0.08 10.13
C TYR A 147 12.02 1.12 9.76
N TRP A 148 10.75 0.87 9.55
CA TRP A 148 9.75 1.89 9.25
C TRP A 148 8.88 2.14 10.47
N LEU A 149 8.69 3.40 10.82
CA LEU A 149 7.72 3.81 11.83
C LEU A 149 6.93 4.99 11.28
N TYR A 150 5.61 4.83 11.18
CA TYR A 150 4.74 5.91 10.71
C TYR A 150 3.38 5.92 11.40
N GLY A 151 2.78 7.11 11.44
CA GLY A 151 1.43 7.34 11.91
C GLY A 151 0.48 7.50 10.75
N ILE A 152 -0.78 7.12 10.98
CA ILE A 152 -1.89 7.23 10.04
C ILE A 152 -2.99 8.06 10.67
N ALA A 153 -3.53 9.02 9.92
CA ALA A 153 -4.77 9.70 10.22
C ALA A 153 -5.77 9.50 9.08
N GLN A 154 -6.98 9.04 9.40
CA GLN A 154 -8.04 8.80 8.43
C GLN A 154 -9.33 9.51 8.85
N LYS A 155 -9.94 10.23 7.91
CA LYS A 155 -11.18 10.97 8.16
C LYS A 155 -12.19 10.82 7.04
N SER A 156 -13.39 10.40 7.39
CA SER A 156 -14.56 10.46 6.51
C SER A 156 -15.02 11.90 6.36
N LEU A 157 -14.73 12.53 5.23
CA LEU A 157 -15.17 13.89 4.92
C LEU A 157 -16.66 13.94 4.59
N THR A 158 -17.16 12.89 3.96
CA THR A 158 -18.56 12.65 3.67
C THR A 158 -18.87 11.16 3.83
N LYS A 159 -20.14 10.76 3.70
CA LYS A 159 -20.53 9.33 3.69
C LYS A 159 -19.86 8.50 2.57
N ARG A 160 -19.28 9.18 1.57
CA ARG A 160 -18.68 8.52 0.39
C ARG A 160 -17.24 8.94 0.11
N THR A 161 -16.67 9.83 0.89
CA THR A 161 -15.33 10.37 0.61
C THR A 161 -14.49 10.31 1.87
N THR A 162 -13.34 9.61 1.80
CA THR A 162 -12.39 9.43 2.88
C THR A 162 -11.07 10.07 2.49
N ALA A 163 -10.51 10.87 3.39
CA ALA A 163 -9.15 11.38 3.31
C ALA A 163 -8.25 10.60 4.26
N ARG A 164 -7.02 10.33 3.83
CA ARG A 164 -5.98 9.65 4.60
C ARG A 164 -4.68 10.42 4.50
N VAL A 165 -3.93 10.44 5.58
CA VAL A 165 -2.59 11.00 5.63
C VAL A 165 -1.71 10.08 6.45
N ASN A 166 -0.53 9.77 5.94
CA ASN A 166 0.49 9.01 6.63
C ASN A 166 1.76 9.84 6.71
N GLY A 167 2.50 9.70 7.79
CA GLY A 167 3.78 10.36 7.93
C GLY A 167 4.69 9.61 8.90
N GLY A 168 5.97 9.51 8.56
CA GLY A 168 6.88 8.74 9.36
C GLY A 168 8.33 8.80 8.93
N VAL A 169 9.10 7.85 9.46
CA VAL A 169 10.53 7.76 9.24
C VAL A 169 10.94 6.33 8.94
N LEU A 170 11.83 6.19 7.97
CA LEU A 170 12.59 4.98 7.68
C LEU A 170 13.99 5.14 8.29
N PHE A 171 14.34 4.23 9.19
CA PHE A 171 15.68 4.13 9.80
C PHE A 171 16.47 3.10 9.03
N SER A 172 17.28 3.52 8.12
CA SER A 172 18.25 2.65 7.49
C SER A 172 19.04 3.31 6.39
N GLY A 173 19.56 2.47 5.60
CA GLY A 173 20.43 2.81 4.59
C GLY A 173 19.85 3.07 3.22
N ASN A 174 18.62 2.91 3.04
CA ASN A 174 18.04 3.10 1.73
C ASN A 174 17.40 4.48 1.60
N SER A 175 17.96 5.35 0.74
CA SER A 175 17.38 6.65 0.44
C SER A 175 16.24 6.57 -0.58
N SER A 176 15.96 5.38 -1.13
CA SER A 176 14.79 5.10 -1.93
C SER A 176 13.77 4.35 -1.08
N THR A 177 12.52 4.50 -1.39
CA THR A 177 11.40 3.85 -0.69
C THR A 177 11.22 2.37 -1.05
N GLY A 178 12.31 1.68 -1.37
CA GLY A 178 12.31 0.25 -1.72
C GLY A 178 11.94 -0.08 -3.16
N LEU A 179 11.47 0.89 -3.94
CA LEU A 179 11.09 0.65 -5.34
C LEU A 179 12.27 0.82 -6.29
N ILE A 180 13.16 1.75 -6.00
CA ILE A 180 14.22 2.13 -6.94
C ILE A 180 15.51 2.45 -6.21
N GLY A 181 16.60 1.84 -6.65
CA GLY A 181 17.95 2.18 -6.22
C GLY A 181 18.32 1.61 -4.86
N ILE A 182 19.08 0.56 -4.90
CA ILE A 182 19.63 -0.11 -3.73
C ILE A 182 20.92 0.60 -3.34
N ARG A 183 20.95 1.08 -2.10
CA ARG A 183 22.13 1.67 -1.49
C ARG A 183 22.38 1.04 -0.13
N THR A 184 23.63 0.82 0.20
CA THR A 184 24.09 0.24 1.45
C THR A 184 24.49 1.30 2.49
N GLU A 185 24.00 2.53 2.35
CA GLU A 185 24.28 3.63 3.28
C GLU A 185 23.23 3.69 4.38
N ARG A 186 23.64 3.94 5.60
CA ARG A 186 22.72 4.11 6.73
C ARG A 186 22.30 5.59 6.87
N GLY A 187 21.05 5.81 7.18
CA GLY A 187 20.51 7.16 7.33
C GLY A 187 19.06 7.17 7.82
N HIS A 188 18.44 8.31 7.64
CA HIS A 188 17.02 8.51 7.92
C HIS A 188 16.35 9.04 6.66
N VAL A 189 15.16 8.53 6.38
CA VAL A 189 14.29 8.98 5.30
C VAL A 189 12.94 9.35 5.90
N TYR A 190 12.53 10.59 5.73
CA TYR A 190 11.20 11.05 6.14
C TYR A 190 10.23 10.79 5.02
N THR A 191 9.09 10.19 5.34
CA THR A 191 8.04 9.83 4.39
C THR A 191 6.75 10.56 4.69
N GLY A 192 5.99 10.86 3.65
CA GLY A 192 4.67 11.47 3.78
C GLY A 192 3.78 11.15 2.60
N ASN A 193 2.55 10.74 2.90
CA ASN A 193 1.56 10.34 1.91
C ASN A 193 0.22 10.98 2.24
N ALA A 194 -0.55 11.33 1.21
CA ALA A 194 -1.92 11.82 1.37
C ALA A 194 -2.80 11.27 0.25
N SER A 195 -3.98 10.77 0.58
CA SER A 195 -4.93 10.26 -0.40
C SER A 195 -6.36 10.74 -0.15
N LEU A 196 -7.12 10.79 -1.23
CA LEU A 196 -8.55 11.03 -1.22
C LEU A 196 -9.24 9.94 -2.03
N VAL A 197 -10.10 9.16 -1.39
CA VAL A 197 -10.83 8.05 -2.02
C VAL A 197 -12.32 8.32 -1.93
N ARG A 198 -13.03 8.15 -3.05
CA ARG A 198 -14.48 8.33 -3.14
C ARG A 198 -15.18 7.09 -3.66
N SER A 199 -16.21 6.66 -2.95
CA SER A 199 -17.12 5.59 -3.38
C SER A 199 -18.18 6.14 -4.33
N PHE A 200 -18.15 5.69 -5.57
CA PHE A 200 -19.15 6.06 -6.60
C PHE A 200 -20.34 5.11 -6.60
N SER A 201 -20.09 3.86 -6.22
CA SER A 201 -21.14 2.86 -6.01
C SER A 201 -20.70 1.89 -4.90
N ASN A 202 -21.54 0.89 -4.58
CA ASN A 202 -21.19 -0.16 -3.63
C ASN A 202 -20.05 -1.07 -4.14
N LYS A 203 -19.67 -0.95 -5.43
CA LYS A 203 -18.62 -1.77 -6.05
C LYS A 203 -17.41 -0.95 -6.51
N LEU A 204 -17.55 0.36 -6.70
CA LEU A 204 -16.50 1.17 -7.33
C LEU A 204 -16.06 2.31 -6.41
N ASN A 205 -14.79 2.28 -6.05
CA ASN A 205 -14.07 3.39 -5.44
C ASN A 205 -13.05 3.94 -6.44
N LEU A 206 -12.97 5.25 -6.54
CA LEU A 206 -11.91 5.96 -7.26
C LEU A 206 -11.18 6.87 -6.29
N GLY A 207 -9.89 7.04 -6.50
CA GLY A 207 -9.11 7.92 -5.64
C GLY A 207 -7.86 8.43 -6.33
N ALA A 208 -7.25 9.38 -5.64
CA ALA A 208 -5.96 9.93 -6.00
C ALA A 208 -5.11 10.06 -4.75
N GLU A 209 -3.80 9.93 -4.92
CA GLU A 209 -2.85 10.16 -3.84
C GLU A 209 -1.60 10.86 -4.34
N VAL A 210 -0.89 11.44 -3.40
CA VAL A 210 0.48 11.89 -3.54
C VAL A 210 1.29 11.28 -2.40
N PHE A 211 2.46 10.76 -2.73
CA PHE A 211 3.38 10.20 -1.75
C PHE A 211 4.81 10.58 -2.07
N GLY A 212 5.61 10.69 -1.03
CA GLY A 212 6.97 11.13 -1.17
C GLY A 212 7.86 10.80 0.00
N ALA A 213 9.15 10.97 -0.24
CA ALA A 213 10.19 10.75 0.76
C ALA A 213 11.38 11.67 0.52
N VAL A 214 12.00 12.11 1.60
CA VAL A 214 13.22 12.91 1.57
C VAL A 214 14.25 12.37 2.56
N THR A 215 15.51 12.41 2.20
CA THR A 215 16.61 12.05 3.10
C THR A 215 16.78 13.12 4.19
N SER A 216 17.48 12.79 5.27
CA SER A 216 17.81 13.72 6.37
C SER A 216 18.53 14.99 5.92
N ASN A 217 19.20 14.94 4.78
CA ASN A 217 19.88 16.12 4.20
C ASN A 217 18.93 16.98 3.34
N PHE A 218 17.65 16.62 3.23
CA PHE A 218 16.63 17.31 2.44
C PHE A 218 17.02 17.58 0.97
N ILE A 219 17.81 16.68 0.38
CA ILE A 219 18.18 16.78 -1.03
C ILE A 219 17.01 16.25 -1.86
N LEU A 220 16.16 17.15 -2.36
CA LEU A 220 14.90 16.83 -3.03
C LEU A 220 15.06 15.99 -4.30
N ASP A 221 16.11 16.23 -5.08
CA ASP A 221 16.37 15.49 -6.31
C ASP A 221 16.75 14.01 -6.06
N ARG A 222 17.22 13.67 -4.86
CA ARG A 222 17.47 12.30 -4.41
C ARG A 222 16.25 11.66 -3.75
N GLY A 223 15.20 12.42 -3.51
CA GLY A 223 13.99 11.98 -2.87
C GLY A 223 12.98 11.35 -3.83
N GLN A 224 11.77 11.23 -3.34
CA GLN A 224 10.60 10.74 -4.06
C GLN A 224 9.47 11.76 -3.99
N LEU A 225 8.78 11.98 -5.10
CA LEU A 225 7.47 12.61 -5.15
C LEU A 225 6.69 11.99 -6.31
N THR A 226 5.65 11.27 -6.00
CA THR A 226 4.86 10.49 -6.95
C THR A 226 3.39 10.80 -6.73
N GLY A 227 2.66 11.02 -7.80
CA GLY A 227 1.22 11.08 -7.84
C GLY A 227 0.64 9.82 -8.44
N GLN A 228 -0.49 9.37 -7.92
CA GLN A 228 -1.21 8.20 -8.40
C GLN A 228 -2.71 8.47 -8.48
N ILE A 229 -3.35 7.95 -9.52
CA ILE A 229 -4.80 7.84 -9.63
C ILE A 229 -5.14 6.35 -9.68
N GLY A 230 -6.14 5.91 -8.93
CA GLY A 230 -6.46 4.50 -8.85
C GLY A 230 -7.95 4.20 -8.67
N ALA A 231 -8.28 2.96 -8.92
CA ALA A 231 -9.61 2.39 -8.81
C ALA A 231 -9.59 1.07 -8.03
N GLN A 232 -10.65 0.84 -7.27
CA GLN A 232 -10.95 -0.43 -6.59
C GLN A 232 -12.33 -0.88 -7.04
N TYR A 233 -12.43 -2.09 -7.57
CA TYR A 233 -13.69 -2.67 -8.03
C TYR A 233 -13.99 -3.97 -7.30
N ALA A 234 -15.02 -3.95 -6.45
CA ALA A 234 -15.49 -5.14 -5.73
C ALA A 234 -16.16 -6.12 -6.73
N LEU A 235 -15.43 -7.17 -7.11
CA LEU A 235 -15.95 -8.24 -7.95
C LEU A 235 -16.97 -9.09 -7.20
N THR A 236 -16.64 -9.41 -5.94
CA THR A 236 -17.51 -10.11 -4.98
C THR A 236 -17.41 -9.41 -3.63
N ASN A 237 -18.10 -9.93 -2.61
CA ASN A 237 -17.97 -9.45 -1.23
C ASN A 237 -16.60 -9.76 -0.59
N LYS A 238 -15.77 -10.60 -1.25
CA LYS A 238 -14.46 -11.03 -0.75
C LYS A 238 -13.32 -10.64 -1.67
N VAL A 239 -13.58 -10.38 -2.95
CA VAL A 239 -12.55 -10.12 -3.95
C VAL A 239 -12.73 -8.72 -4.51
N THR A 240 -11.67 -7.93 -4.43
CA THR A 240 -11.59 -6.60 -5.04
C THR A 240 -10.45 -6.58 -6.06
N LEU A 241 -10.74 -6.11 -7.26
CA LEU A 241 -9.73 -5.80 -8.28
C LEU A 241 -9.27 -4.36 -8.10
N THR A 242 -7.99 -4.13 -8.35
CA THR A 242 -7.37 -2.81 -8.19
C THR A 242 -6.56 -2.44 -9.42
N PHE A 243 -6.61 -1.17 -9.75
CA PHE A 243 -5.88 -0.58 -10.87
C PHE A 243 -5.37 0.79 -10.47
N GLY A 244 -4.15 1.13 -10.87
CA GLY A 244 -3.56 2.45 -10.67
C GLY A 244 -2.64 2.85 -11.81
N VAL A 245 -2.54 4.15 -12.04
CA VAL A 245 -1.53 4.76 -12.89
C VAL A 245 -0.79 5.79 -12.05
N LEU A 246 0.52 5.76 -12.12
CA LEU A 246 1.37 6.62 -11.31
C LEU A 246 2.46 7.26 -12.13
N GLY A 247 2.98 8.34 -11.61
CA GLY A 247 4.09 9.04 -12.23
C GLY A 247 4.67 10.05 -11.27
N GLY A 248 5.97 10.23 -11.34
CA GLY A 248 6.64 11.06 -10.37
C GLY A 248 7.85 11.78 -10.93
N ARG A 249 8.40 12.60 -10.06
CA ARG A 249 9.60 13.40 -10.26
C ARG A 249 10.61 13.01 -9.18
N PHE A 250 11.87 13.30 -9.44
CA PHE A 250 13.01 12.95 -8.60
C PHE A 250 13.49 11.50 -8.76
N ASN A 251 14.68 11.24 -8.25
CA ASN A 251 15.41 10.03 -8.58
C ASN A 251 14.76 8.73 -8.03
N ALA A 252 14.09 8.82 -6.91
CA ALA A 252 13.42 7.68 -6.29
C ALA A 252 11.94 7.51 -6.70
N SER A 253 11.48 8.28 -7.69
CA SER A 253 10.15 8.15 -8.27
C SER A 253 10.19 7.46 -9.63
N PRO A 254 9.22 6.64 -10.01
CA PRO A 254 9.06 6.25 -11.40
C PRO A 254 8.67 7.47 -12.25
N ARG A 255 9.07 7.49 -13.53
CA ARG A 255 8.57 8.48 -14.48
C ARG A 255 7.11 8.26 -14.82
N ALA A 256 6.75 6.99 -14.95
CA ALA A 256 5.40 6.50 -15.16
C ALA A 256 5.34 5.04 -14.71
N GLY A 257 4.22 4.61 -14.17
CA GLY A 257 3.99 3.25 -13.77
C GLY A 257 2.51 2.86 -13.88
N VAL A 258 2.28 1.57 -13.87
CA VAL A 258 0.95 0.95 -13.87
C VAL A 258 0.91 -0.08 -12.76
N HIS A 259 -0.12 -0.02 -11.95
CA HIS A 259 -0.39 -0.92 -10.85
C HIS A 259 -1.64 -1.75 -11.14
N LEU A 260 -1.54 -3.06 -11.05
CA LEU A 260 -2.65 -4.00 -11.20
C LEU A 260 -2.61 -4.98 -10.03
N GLY A 261 -3.74 -5.23 -9.41
CA GLY A 261 -3.79 -6.15 -8.29
C GLY A 261 -5.18 -6.64 -7.93
N PHE A 262 -5.22 -7.46 -6.92
CA PHE A 262 -6.45 -7.87 -6.27
C PHE A 262 -6.23 -8.06 -4.76
N SER A 263 -7.32 -7.98 -3.99
CA SER A 263 -7.35 -8.35 -2.58
C SER A 263 -8.43 -9.39 -2.32
N TYR A 264 -8.21 -10.19 -1.25
CA TYR A 264 -9.14 -11.21 -0.76
C TYR A 264 -9.28 -11.09 0.77
N ASN A 265 -10.55 -11.06 1.24
CA ASN A 265 -10.94 -10.97 2.66
C ASN A 265 -11.61 -12.27 3.13
#